data_76e05cab10b1e5280e8a40c13de6b5c5
#
_entry.id   76e05cab10b1e5280e8a40c13de6b5c5
#
_cell.length_a   1.000
_cell.length_b   1.000
_cell.length_c   1.000
_cell.angle_alpha   90.00
_cell.angle_beta   90.00
_cell.angle_gamma   90.00
#
_symmetry.space_group_name_H-M   'P 1'
#
loop_
_entity.id
_entity.type
_entity.pdbx_description
1 polymer ?
#
loop_
_entity_poly.entity_id
_entity_poly.type
_entity_poly.pdbx_seq_one_letter_code
_entity_poly.pdbx_strand_id
1 'polypeptide(L)'
;GPQSKDGVTPYIRYVDSHDGVQVAVPEHPKRILSLSSAVDTILLGLIEPERLAGINKLSTYEEYSLEAKRAKLVKPVLSSYPLEKIIALKPDLVIAPDYISADVIYGLRHMGIATVVVPTPSTVDGVIQNVMEIAHIIGEDEKGSFYNRKIHREIDEIKHLAESIPIEQRKTVLFVSSMDGYTGTGSLFDD
;
A
#
# COMPACT_ATOMS: atom_id res chain seq x y z
N GLY A 1 -21.75 0.88 -18.59
CA GLY A 1 -20.35 0.77 -18.25
C GLY A 1 -19.49 0.76 -19.50
N PRO A 2 -18.16 1.03 -19.40
CA PRO A 2 -17.30 1.01 -20.59
C PRO A 2 -17.28 -0.39 -21.21
N GLN A 3 -17.63 -0.46 -22.47
CA GLN A 3 -17.52 -1.72 -23.24
C GLN A 3 -16.09 -1.88 -23.72
N SER A 4 -15.52 -3.07 -23.58
CA SER A 4 -14.24 -3.37 -24.20
C SER A 4 -14.40 -3.36 -25.70
N LYS A 5 -13.32 -3.10 -26.44
CA LYS A 5 -13.33 -3.12 -27.90
C LYS A 5 -13.74 -4.49 -28.47
N ASP A 6 -13.71 -5.53 -27.65
CA ASP A 6 -14.07 -6.90 -28.02
C ASP A 6 -15.51 -7.29 -27.62
N GLY A 7 -16.33 -6.31 -27.22
CA GLY A 7 -17.72 -6.56 -26.84
C GLY A 7 -17.90 -7.22 -25.48
N VAL A 8 -16.82 -7.41 -24.72
CA VAL A 8 -16.87 -7.95 -23.34
C VAL A 8 -16.91 -6.79 -22.37
N THR A 9 -17.93 -6.76 -21.49
CA THR A 9 -18.01 -5.77 -20.41
C THR A 9 -16.91 -6.09 -19.39
N PRO A 10 -15.97 -5.14 -19.10
CA PRO A 10 -14.98 -5.39 -18.06
C PRO A 10 -15.65 -5.52 -16.71
N TYR A 11 -15.21 -6.50 -15.91
CA TYR A 11 -15.67 -6.63 -14.53
C TYR A 11 -15.11 -5.48 -13.71
N ILE A 12 -15.99 -4.73 -13.06
CA ILE A 12 -15.63 -3.65 -12.16
C ILE A 12 -16.23 -3.92 -10.79
N ARG A 13 -15.58 -3.42 -9.76
CA ARG A 13 -16.07 -3.42 -8.38
C ARG A 13 -16.12 -1.98 -7.90
N TYR A 14 -16.92 -1.73 -6.90
CA TYR A 14 -16.98 -0.41 -6.25
C TYR A 14 -16.36 -0.52 -4.88
N VAL A 15 -15.44 0.36 -4.58
CA VAL A 15 -14.77 0.43 -3.29
C VAL A 15 -14.91 1.82 -2.69
N ASP A 16 -14.92 1.91 -1.36
CA ASP A 16 -15.00 3.16 -0.67
C ASP A 16 -13.59 3.76 -0.52
N SER A 17 -13.43 4.99 -0.97
CA SER A 17 -12.22 5.77 -0.77
C SER A 17 -12.29 6.50 0.57
N HIS A 18 -11.16 6.69 1.22
CA HIS A 18 -11.09 7.37 2.51
C HIS A 18 -11.61 8.82 2.47
N ASP A 19 -11.60 9.44 1.30
CA ASP A 19 -12.17 10.78 1.10
C ASP A 19 -13.68 10.79 0.86
N GLY A 20 -14.36 9.66 1.08
CA GLY A 20 -15.81 9.55 1.02
C GLY A 20 -16.39 9.27 -0.36
N VAL A 21 -15.56 9.13 -1.37
CA VAL A 21 -15.99 8.82 -2.74
C VAL A 21 -16.03 7.32 -2.96
N GLN A 22 -17.09 6.82 -3.60
CA GLN A 22 -17.15 5.45 -4.07
C GLN A 22 -16.51 5.38 -5.44
N VAL A 23 -15.50 4.52 -5.60
CA VAL A 23 -14.67 4.44 -6.79
C VAL A 23 -14.89 3.11 -7.51
N ALA A 24 -15.14 3.17 -8.81
CA ALA A 24 -15.18 1.99 -9.67
C ALA A 24 -13.76 1.57 -9.98
N VAL A 25 -13.37 0.36 -9.59
CA VAL A 25 -12.04 -0.19 -9.78
C VAL A 25 -12.11 -1.47 -10.62
N PRO A 26 -11.05 -1.80 -11.38
CA PRO A 26 -10.98 -3.09 -12.09
C PRO A 26 -11.04 -4.24 -11.09
N GLU A 27 -11.67 -5.35 -11.48
CA GLU A 27 -11.68 -6.55 -10.64
C GLU A 27 -10.25 -7.09 -10.41
N HIS A 28 -9.43 -7.07 -11.45
CA HIS A 28 -8.03 -7.50 -11.41
C HIS A 28 -7.14 -6.42 -12.01
N PRO A 29 -6.81 -5.36 -11.26
CA PRO A 29 -5.93 -4.32 -11.78
C PRO A 29 -4.56 -4.87 -12.16
N LYS A 30 -4.04 -4.44 -13.32
CA LYS A 30 -2.80 -4.94 -13.90
C LYS A 30 -1.65 -3.95 -13.86
N ARG A 31 -1.97 -2.66 -13.74
CA ARG A 31 -0.99 -1.58 -13.70
C ARG A 31 -1.32 -0.67 -12.53
N ILE A 32 -0.89 -1.08 -11.37
CA ILE A 32 -1.19 -0.37 -10.12
C ILE A 32 -0.05 0.59 -9.81
N LEU A 33 -0.40 1.84 -9.54
CA LEU A 33 0.55 2.84 -9.05
C LEU A 33 0.15 3.28 -7.65
N SER A 34 1.06 3.12 -6.71
CA SER A 34 0.94 3.69 -5.38
C SER A 34 1.70 5.02 -5.31
N LEU A 35 1.15 5.98 -4.60
CA LEU A 35 1.80 7.28 -4.38
C LEU A 35 2.47 7.35 -3.00
N SER A 36 2.94 6.22 -2.49
CA SER A 36 3.52 6.10 -1.15
C SER A 36 4.44 4.89 -1.05
N SER A 37 5.60 5.05 -0.41
CA SER A 37 6.50 3.93 -0.14
C SER A 37 5.89 2.90 0.80
N ALA A 38 5.08 3.32 1.77
CA ALA A 38 4.40 2.42 2.68
C ALA A 38 3.38 1.54 1.94
N VAL A 39 2.60 2.11 1.04
CA VAL A 39 1.64 1.36 0.22
C VAL A 39 2.37 0.44 -0.75
N ASP A 40 3.48 0.89 -1.36
CA ASP A 40 4.33 0.03 -2.20
C ASP A 40 4.75 -1.25 -1.48
N THR A 41 5.19 -1.13 -0.25
CA THR A 41 5.63 -2.27 0.56
C THR A 41 4.48 -3.26 0.78
N ILE A 42 3.30 -2.78 1.08
CA ILE A 42 2.11 -3.62 1.23
C ILE A 42 1.78 -4.31 -0.09
N LEU A 43 1.76 -3.57 -1.20
CA LEU A 43 1.47 -4.14 -2.52
C LEU A 43 2.47 -5.23 -2.90
N LEU A 44 3.75 -5.01 -2.68
CA LEU A 44 4.78 -6.01 -2.97
C LEU A 44 4.70 -7.25 -2.08
N GLY A 45 4.11 -7.12 -0.90
CA GLY A 45 3.78 -8.26 -0.05
C GLY A 45 2.57 -9.07 -0.53
N LEU A 46 1.73 -8.49 -1.40
CA LEU A 46 0.49 -9.08 -1.86
C LEU A 46 0.55 -9.60 -3.31
N ILE A 47 1.28 -8.90 -4.18
CA ILE A 47 1.28 -9.17 -5.62
C ILE A 47 2.68 -9.14 -6.22
N GLU A 48 2.78 -9.66 -7.45
CA GLU A 48 4.04 -9.67 -8.19
C GLU A 48 4.44 -8.26 -8.66
N PRO A 49 5.75 -7.95 -8.70
CA PRO A 49 6.25 -6.64 -9.11
C PRO A 49 5.77 -6.19 -10.50
N GLU A 50 5.50 -7.12 -11.41
CA GLU A 50 5.05 -6.84 -12.77
C GLU A 50 3.70 -6.13 -12.82
N ARG A 51 2.90 -6.22 -11.76
CA ARG A 51 1.61 -5.52 -11.66
C ARG A 51 1.75 -4.06 -11.21
N LEU A 52 2.94 -3.61 -10.87
CA LEU A 52 3.18 -2.22 -10.46
C LEU A 52 3.64 -1.37 -11.64
N ALA A 53 3.00 -0.22 -11.83
CA ALA A 53 3.33 0.72 -12.91
C ALA A 53 4.54 1.61 -12.59
N GLY A 54 5.00 1.62 -11.36
CA GLY A 54 6.14 2.39 -10.89
C GLY A 54 6.37 2.13 -9.42
N ILE A 55 7.46 2.63 -8.89
CA ILE A 55 7.87 2.40 -7.50
C ILE A 55 8.46 3.68 -6.89
N ASN A 56 8.17 3.94 -5.63
CA ASN A 56 8.80 5.03 -4.90
C ASN A 56 10.27 4.70 -4.64
N LYS A 57 11.14 5.69 -4.79
CA LYS A 57 12.58 5.52 -4.57
C LYS A 57 12.90 4.95 -3.19
N LEU A 58 12.20 5.42 -2.15
CA LEU A 58 12.42 4.93 -0.78
C LEU A 58 12.09 3.44 -0.63
N SER A 59 11.18 2.92 -1.44
CA SER A 59 10.82 1.50 -1.41
C SER A 59 11.96 0.58 -1.86
N THR A 60 12.95 1.11 -2.58
CA THR A 60 14.12 0.36 -3.04
C THR A 60 15.24 0.29 -2.01
N TYR A 61 15.13 1.03 -0.91
CA TYR A 61 16.15 1.05 0.14
C TYR A 61 15.79 0.07 1.26
N GLU A 62 16.72 -0.80 1.60
CA GLU A 62 16.53 -1.80 2.65
C GLU A 62 16.26 -1.18 4.02
N GLU A 63 16.77 0.03 4.28
CA GLU A 63 16.53 0.77 5.51
C GLU A 63 15.07 1.19 5.68
N TYR A 64 14.31 1.29 4.59
CA TYR A 64 12.95 1.83 4.60
C TYR A 64 11.88 0.85 4.15
N SER A 65 12.27 -0.32 3.62
CA SER A 65 11.29 -1.26 3.07
C SER A 65 11.72 -2.71 3.28
N LEU A 66 10.78 -3.52 3.77
CA LEU A 66 10.95 -4.98 3.87
C LEU A 66 10.99 -5.66 2.50
N GLU A 67 10.46 -5.01 1.48
CA GLU A 67 10.32 -5.54 0.13
C GLU A 67 11.29 -4.87 -0.87
N ALA A 68 12.41 -4.32 -0.37
CA ALA A 68 13.35 -3.56 -1.19
C ALA A 68 13.89 -4.35 -2.38
N LYS A 69 14.16 -5.65 -2.20
CA LYS A 69 14.67 -6.51 -3.29
C LYS A 69 13.67 -6.62 -4.44
N ARG A 70 12.40 -6.82 -4.12
CA ARG A 70 11.33 -6.89 -5.11
C ARG A 70 11.03 -5.51 -5.71
N ALA A 71 11.12 -4.46 -4.91
CA ALA A 71 10.95 -3.09 -5.37
C ALA A 71 11.95 -2.72 -6.47
N LYS A 72 13.18 -3.20 -6.37
CA LYS A 72 14.24 -2.94 -7.39
C LYS A 72 13.91 -3.54 -8.76
N LEU A 73 12.95 -4.45 -8.85
CA LEU A 73 12.48 -5.03 -10.11
C LEU A 73 11.45 -4.15 -10.83
N VAL A 74 10.95 -3.12 -10.17
CA VAL A 74 9.91 -2.23 -10.71
C VAL A 74 10.53 -0.97 -11.30
N LYS A 75 10.06 -0.57 -12.47
CA LYS A 75 10.46 0.67 -13.16
C LYS A 75 9.21 1.38 -13.71
N PRO A 76 9.21 2.71 -13.77
CA PRO A 76 10.26 3.61 -13.32
C PRO A 76 10.30 3.77 -11.79
N VAL A 77 11.43 4.26 -11.31
CA VAL A 77 11.60 4.68 -9.92
C VAL A 77 11.22 6.16 -9.81
N LEU A 78 10.35 6.48 -8.86
CA LEU A 78 9.76 7.81 -8.73
C LEU A 78 10.19 8.47 -7.42
N SER A 79 10.61 9.72 -7.50
CA SER A 79 10.92 10.57 -6.32
C SER A 79 9.81 11.57 -6.04
N SER A 80 8.92 11.81 -7.01
CA SER A 80 7.78 12.71 -6.91
C SER A 80 6.66 12.24 -7.83
N TYR A 81 5.45 12.78 -7.64
CA TYR A 81 4.27 12.35 -8.36
C TYR A 81 3.53 13.51 -9.04
N PRO A 82 4.18 14.22 -10.00
CA PRO A 82 3.45 15.20 -10.79
C PRO A 82 2.34 14.52 -11.60
N LEU A 83 1.22 15.18 -11.75
CA LEU A 83 0.03 14.63 -12.41
C LEU A 83 0.36 14.05 -13.81
N GLU A 84 1.13 14.79 -14.61
CA GLU A 84 1.49 14.37 -15.96
C GLU A 84 2.30 13.07 -15.96
N LYS A 85 3.17 12.91 -14.98
CA LYS A 85 4.02 11.72 -14.84
C LYS A 85 3.18 10.49 -14.49
N ILE A 86 2.22 10.66 -13.59
CA ILE A 86 1.28 9.60 -13.22
C ILE A 86 0.47 9.17 -14.44
N ILE A 87 -0.11 10.13 -15.16
CA ILE A 87 -0.91 9.87 -16.35
C ILE A 87 -0.10 9.15 -17.43
N ALA A 88 1.16 9.55 -17.63
CA ALA A 88 2.05 8.96 -18.64
C ALA A 88 2.35 7.48 -18.35
N LEU A 89 2.29 7.04 -17.12
CA LEU A 89 2.48 5.64 -16.73
C LEU A 89 1.28 4.75 -17.05
N LYS A 90 0.14 5.35 -17.39
CA LYS A 90 -1.11 4.66 -17.75
C LYS A 90 -1.53 3.62 -16.72
N PRO A 91 -1.65 4.00 -15.43
CA PRO A 91 -2.14 3.07 -14.43
C PRO A 91 -3.63 2.79 -14.66
N ASP A 92 -4.06 1.56 -14.36
CA ASP A 92 -5.48 1.24 -14.30
C ASP A 92 -6.05 1.37 -12.88
N LEU A 93 -5.19 1.60 -11.90
CA LEU A 93 -5.54 1.88 -10.52
C LEU A 93 -4.43 2.68 -9.85
N VAL A 94 -4.80 3.76 -9.18
CA VAL A 94 -3.91 4.55 -8.32
C VAL A 94 -4.38 4.43 -6.88
N ILE A 95 -3.45 4.13 -5.98
CA ILE A 95 -3.72 4.13 -4.53
C ILE A 95 -2.89 5.26 -3.92
N ALA A 96 -3.57 6.21 -3.30
CA ALA A 96 -2.95 7.42 -2.75
C ALA A 96 -3.11 7.46 -1.24
N PRO A 97 -2.05 7.83 -0.50
CA PRO A 97 -2.20 8.12 0.91
C PRO A 97 -2.99 9.42 1.12
N ASP A 98 -3.53 9.58 2.32
CA ASP A 98 -4.45 10.67 2.65
C ASP A 98 -3.80 12.08 2.70
N TYR A 99 -2.48 12.17 2.58
CA TYR A 99 -1.78 13.45 2.54
C TYR A 99 -1.49 13.96 1.12
N ILE A 100 -1.89 13.21 0.08
CA ILE A 100 -1.76 13.67 -1.32
C ILE A 100 -2.76 14.80 -1.57
N SER A 101 -2.33 15.81 -2.33
CA SER A 101 -3.15 16.96 -2.68
C SER A 101 -4.49 16.53 -3.31
N ALA A 102 -5.58 17.16 -2.87
CA ALA A 102 -6.91 16.94 -3.45
C ALA A 102 -6.94 17.26 -4.95
N ASP A 103 -6.14 18.21 -5.42
CA ASP A 103 -6.07 18.57 -6.83
C ASP A 103 -5.51 17.40 -7.68
N VAL A 104 -4.51 16.70 -7.17
CA VAL A 104 -3.96 15.53 -7.86
C VAL A 104 -5.00 14.41 -7.92
N ILE A 105 -5.68 14.13 -6.82
CA ILE A 105 -6.73 13.11 -6.76
C ILE A 105 -7.86 13.44 -7.74
N TYR A 106 -8.35 14.68 -7.70
CA TYR A 106 -9.40 15.16 -8.61
C TYR A 106 -8.94 15.07 -10.07
N GLY A 107 -7.72 15.52 -10.37
CA GLY A 107 -7.18 15.48 -11.72
C GLY A 107 -7.10 14.07 -12.29
N LEU A 108 -6.66 13.11 -11.50
CA LEU A 108 -6.60 11.70 -11.89
C LEU A 108 -8.00 11.13 -12.18
N ARG A 109 -8.95 11.38 -11.29
CA ARG A 109 -10.33 10.93 -11.47
C ARG A 109 -11.00 11.58 -12.68
N HIS A 110 -10.73 12.86 -12.91
CA HIS A 110 -11.24 13.59 -14.07
C HIS A 110 -10.72 13.00 -15.39
N MET A 111 -9.51 12.45 -15.38
CA MET A 111 -8.93 11.75 -16.54
C MET A 111 -9.41 10.31 -16.67
N GLY A 112 -10.34 9.89 -15.84
CA GLY A 112 -10.88 8.54 -15.88
C GLY A 112 -10.01 7.47 -15.23
N ILE A 113 -9.02 7.89 -14.43
CA ILE A 113 -8.14 6.96 -13.72
C ILE A 113 -8.73 6.63 -12.35
N ALA A 114 -9.02 5.35 -12.10
CA ALA A 114 -9.50 4.89 -10.81
C ALA A 114 -8.47 5.24 -9.72
N THR A 115 -8.87 6.07 -8.76
CA THR A 115 -7.99 6.57 -7.72
C THR A 115 -8.65 6.41 -6.37
N VAL A 116 -8.05 5.64 -5.49
CA VAL A 116 -8.56 5.34 -4.15
C VAL A 116 -7.61 5.91 -3.13
N VAL A 117 -8.14 6.70 -2.21
CA VAL A 117 -7.40 7.25 -1.08
C VAL A 117 -7.49 6.29 0.09
N VAL A 118 -6.37 6.02 0.73
CA VAL A 118 -6.29 5.17 1.91
C VAL A 118 -5.72 5.95 3.09
N PRO A 119 -6.12 5.62 4.33
CA PRO A 119 -5.57 6.32 5.49
C PRO A 119 -4.10 5.97 5.72
N THR A 120 -3.40 6.87 6.41
CA THR A 120 -2.04 6.63 6.90
C THR A 120 -2.13 6.10 8.32
N PRO A 121 -1.79 4.82 8.55
CA PRO A 121 -1.92 4.26 9.89
C PRO A 121 -0.85 4.78 10.84
N SER A 122 -1.22 4.91 12.11
CA SER A 122 -0.32 5.30 13.20
C SER A 122 -0.19 4.22 14.27
N THR A 123 -0.91 3.13 14.13
CA THR A 123 -0.90 1.99 15.05
C THR A 123 -0.74 0.68 14.32
N VAL A 124 -0.36 -0.38 15.02
CA VAL A 124 -0.25 -1.74 14.45
C VAL A 124 -1.61 -2.21 13.93
N ASP A 125 -2.67 -2.01 14.70
CA ASP A 125 -4.03 -2.37 14.28
C ASP A 125 -4.44 -1.60 13.01
N GLY A 126 -4.09 -0.32 12.92
CA GLY A 126 -4.31 0.48 11.72
C GLY A 126 -3.57 -0.05 10.51
N VAL A 127 -2.34 -0.54 10.68
CA VAL A 127 -1.56 -1.17 9.61
C VAL A 127 -2.26 -2.44 9.11
N ILE A 128 -2.73 -3.28 10.03
CA ILE A 128 -3.45 -4.52 9.70
C ILE A 128 -4.72 -4.21 8.91
N GLN A 129 -5.50 -3.23 9.35
CA GLN A 129 -6.70 -2.77 8.64
C GLN A 129 -6.35 -2.23 7.25
N ASN A 130 -5.25 -1.48 7.15
CA ASN A 130 -4.80 -0.91 5.88
C ASN A 130 -4.40 -2.00 4.88
N VAL A 131 -3.73 -3.05 5.35
CA VAL A 131 -3.39 -4.22 4.52
C VAL A 131 -4.67 -4.87 3.97
N MET A 132 -5.67 -5.09 4.82
CA MET A 132 -6.95 -5.69 4.40
C MET A 132 -7.69 -4.81 3.40
N GLU A 133 -7.70 -3.50 3.62
CA GLU A 133 -8.34 -2.55 2.72
C GLU A 133 -7.64 -2.50 1.37
N ILE A 134 -6.31 -2.40 1.35
CA ILE A 134 -5.54 -2.40 0.11
C ILE A 134 -5.72 -3.71 -0.65
N ALA A 135 -5.68 -4.84 0.04
CA ALA A 135 -5.95 -6.14 -0.56
C ALA A 135 -7.33 -6.19 -1.21
N HIS A 136 -8.33 -5.65 -0.54
CA HIS A 136 -9.70 -5.57 -1.09
C HIS A 136 -9.76 -4.67 -2.33
N ILE A 137 -9.12 -3.51 -2.29
CA ILE A 137 -9.08 -2.57 -3.42
C ILE A 137 -8.49 -3.24 -4.67
N ILE A 138 -7.45 -4.06 -4.52
CA ILE A 138 -6.80 -4.72 -5.65
C ILE A 138 -7.39 -6.10 -6.00
N GLY A 139 -8.42 -6.54 -5.29
CA GLY A 139 -9.08 -7.82 -5.54
C GLY A 139 -8.35 -9.05 -5.01
N GLU A 140 -7.57 -8.90 -3.95
CA GLU A 140 -6.71 -9.95 -3.39
C GLU A 140 -6.99 -10.18 -1.90
N ASP A 141 -8.26 -10.32 -1.53
CA ASP A 141 -8.68 -10.46 -0.12
C ASP A 141 -7.99 -11.63 0.59
N GLU A 142 -7.87 -12.78 -0.07
CA GLU A 142 -7.24 -13.97 0.52
C GLU A 142 -5.74 -13.73 0.81
N LYS A 143 -5.05 -13.08 -0.13
CA LYS A 143 -3.64 -12.72 0.06
C LYS A 143 -3.47 -11.71 1.18
N GLY A 144 -4.42 -10.79 1.34
CA GLY A 144 -4.45 -9.87 2.46
C GLY A 144 -4.54 -10.58 3.80
N SER A 145 -5.44 -11.54 3.91
CA SER A 145 -5.60 -12.35 5.13
C SER A 145 -4.33 -13.15 5.45
N PHE A 146 -3.72 -13.74 4.44
CA PHE A 146 -2.46 -14.49 4.60
C PHE A 146 -1.33 -13.57 5.07
N TYR A 147 -1.20 -12.41 4.46
CA TYR A 147 -0.18 -11.41 4.82
C TYR A 147 -0.35 -10.93 6.26
N ASN A 148 -1.58 -10.68 6.69
CA ASN A 148 -1.87 -10.26 8.06
C ASN A 148 -1.54 -11.35 9.08
N ARG A 149 -1.80 -12.61 8.77
CA ARG A 149 -1.37 -13.71 9.65
C ARG A 149 0.14 -13.74 9.81
N LYS A 150 0.88 -13.46 8.73
CA LYS A 150 2.33 -13.37 8.77
C LYS A 150 2.81 -12.20 9.64
N ILE A 151 2.19 -11.03 9.50
CA ILE A 151 2.49 -9.85 10.32
C ILE A 151 2.24 -10.16 11.80
N HIS A 152 1.10 -10.76 12.12
CA HIS A 152 0.78 -11.12 13.51
C HIS A 152 1.82 -12.05 14.12
N ARG A 153 2.27 -13.05 13.39
CA ARG A 153 3.31 -13.95 13.86
C ARG A 153 4.63 -13.24 14.12
N GLU A 154 5.03 -12.35 13.22
CA GLU A 154 6.27 -11.57 13.39
C GLU A 154 6.19 -10.64 14.60
N ILE A 155 5.05 -9.99 14.82
CA ILE A 155 4.82 -9.14 15.99
C ILE A 155 4.86 -9.97 17.27
N ASP A 156 4.22 -11.12 17.30
CA ASP A 156 4.21 -11.99 18.47
C ASP A 156 5.62 -12.50 18.79
N GLU A 157 6.41 -12.84 17.78
CA GLU A 157 7.81 -13.24 17.96
C GLU A 157 8.65 -12.09 18.54
N ILE A 158 8.47 -10.86 18.04
CA ILE A 158 9.17 -9.68 18.54
C ILE A 158 8.77 -9.40 19.98
N LYS A 159 7.50 -9.46 20.30
CA LYS A 159 7.00 -9.28 21.69
C LYS A 159 7.58 -10.34 22.61
N HIS A 160 7.61 -11.58 22.19
CA HIS A 160 8.18 -12.68 22.96
C HIS A 160 9.67 -12.47 23.21
N LEU A 161 10.41 -12.08 22.18
CA LEU A 161 11.84 -11.76 22.28
C LEU A 161 12.07 -10.56 23.21
N ALA A 162 11.24 -9.53 23.10
CA ALA A 162 11.34 -8.32 23.92
C ALA A 162 11.10 -8.61 25.42
N GLU A 163 10.28 -9.59 25.76
CA GLU A 163 10.03 -10.01 27.15
C GLU A 163 11.29 -10.55 27.82
N SER A 164 12.27 -11.04 27.05
CA SER A 164 13.53 -11.57 27.57
C SER A 164 14.59 -10.51 27.82
N ILE A 165 14.33 -9.23 27.50
CA ILE A 165 15.29 -8.13 27.68
C ILE A 165 14.79 -7.13 28.74
N PRO A 166 15.68 -6.29 29.30
CA PRO A 166 15.30 -5.26 30.26
C PRO A 166 14.24 -4.30 29.70
N ILE A 167 13.30 -3.87 30.55
CA ILE A 167 12.18 -3.00 30.17
C ILE A 167 12.65 -1.73 29.44
N GLU A 168 13.76 -1.16 29.86
CA GLU A 168 14.35 0.05 29.29
C GLU A 168 14.73 -0.11 27.81
N GLN A 169 15.04 -1.34 27.37
CA GLN A 169 15.46 -1.63 26.00
C GLN A 169 14.31 -2.15 25.11
N ARG A 170 13.18 -2.55 25.70
CA ARG A 170 12.06 -3.14 24.95
C ARG A 170 11.46 -2.20 23.91
N LYS A 171 11.28 -0.93 24.27
CA LYS A 171 10.72 0.08 23.35
C LYS A 171 11.63 0.31 22.14
N THR A 172 12.95 0.32 22.37
CA THR A 172 13.92 0.51 21.30
C THR A 172 13.88 -0.64 20.29
N VAL A 173 13.83 -1.88 20.77
CA VAL A 173 13.78 -3.07 19.91
C VAL A 173 12.53 -3.04 19.04
N LEU A 174 11.36 -2.81 19.63
CA LEU A 174 10.10 -2.77 18.88
C LEU A 174 10.01 -1.58 17.93
N PHE A 175 10.57 -0.44 18.31
CA PHE A 175 10.64 0.74 17.45
C PHE A 175 11.48 0.48 16.21
N VAL A 176 12.68 -0.06 16.35
CA VAL A 176 13.56 -0.41 15.23
C VAL A 176 12.90 -1.42 14.31
N SER A 177 12.26 -2.46 14.86
CA SER A 177 11.57 -3.48 14.07
C SER A 177 10.40 -2.93 13.28
N SER A 178 9.63 -1.99 13.86
CA SER A 178 8.50 -1.37 13.16
C SER A 178 8.94 -0.39 12.07
N MET A 179 10.13 0.19 12.17
CA MET A 179 10.67 1.09 11.15
C MET A 179 11.08 0.38 9.87
N ASP A 180 11.34 -0.91 9.89
CA ASP A 180 11.74 -1.67 8.70
C ASP A 180 10.64 -1.75 7.63
N GLY A 181 9.39 -1.60 7.97
CA GLY A 181 8.29 -1.64 7.01
C GLY A 181 7.29 -0.50 7.16
N TYR A 182 7.22 0.12 8.32
CA TYR A 182 6.22 1.12 8.63
C TYR A 182 6.81 2.24 9.44
N THR A 183 6.50 3.48 9.08
CA THR A 183 6.86 4.67 9.83
C THR A 183 6.02 4.84 11.09
N GLY A 184 5.02 4.00 11.29
CA GLY A 184 4.17 4.06 12.45
C GLY A 184 4.95 3.69 13.70
N THR A 185 5.06 4.63 14.61
CA THR A 185 5.35 4.31 15.99
C THR A 185 4.13 3.58 16.51
N GLY A 186 4.10 2.29 16.37
CA GLY A 186 2.99 1.52 16.90
C GLY A 186 2.88 1.74 18.39
N SER A 187 1.65 1.85 18.87
CA SER A 187 1.29 1.87 20.27
C SER A 187 1.54 0.51 20.95
N LEU A 188 2.59 -0.22 20.55
CA LEU A 188 2.89 -1.56 21.07
C LEU A 188 3.15 -1.55 22.58
N PHE A 189 3.45 -0.37 23.13
CA PHE A 189 3.70 -0.16 24.55
C PHE A 189 2.67 0.73 25.25
N ASP A 190 1.66 1.19 24.54
CA ASP A 190 0.68 2.15 25.06
C ASP A 190 -0.63 1.49 25.52
N ASP A 191 -0.66 0.20 25.61
CA ASP A 191 -1.80 -0.58 26.10
C ASP A 191 -1.73 -0.83 27.60
#